data_b4b8f0cc90e32b238f947256362ccc9e
#
_entry.id   b4b8f0cc90e32b238f947256362ccc9e
#
_cell.length_a   1.000
_cell.length_b   1.000
_cell.length_c   1.000
_cell.angle_alpha   90.00
_cell.angle_beta   90.00
_cell.angle_gamma   90.00
#
_symmetry.space_group_name_H-M   'P 1'
#
loop_
_entity.id
_entity.type
_entity.pdbx_description
1 polymer ?
#
loop_
_entity_poly.entity_id
_entity_poly.type
_entity_poly.pdbx_seq_one_letter_code
_entity_poly.pdbx_strand_id
1 'polypeptide(L)'
;MHTGAHSDAWYAKTKHRAWHRKGNASLNIKQIKYFVSVANRGSLSSAAREHGISVQAVSKSMADLEFEFGENLFDRSHQGIVLTPLGKAFLKKATEVDSSFRELELISESCDEKPVKLRLFLVAPAFCNNAKARANMAAFFDKHLHARTETSIGTGEAGLDALRAGSCDALITIGPLDRPGFDCFPMGTVPAGICMAANHPLARQNAVSLEQLEPYRVISSRTFDHFNESILVMYREDGLKSPIVEPLAFDAPRQFYVKHAVCFMVNIAPLGEMLPRSRMIPLASEDAKAIPLCLITLKGAKSPAYRSMEQLLKARVKTQPSVS
;
A
#
# COMPACT_ATOMS: atom_id res chain seq x y z
N MET A 1 -36.28 -1.57 2.09
CA MET A 1 -36.41 -0.57 3.19
C MET A 1 -36.15 -1.28 4.51
N HIS A 2 -35.31 -0.70 5.37
CA HIS A 2 -34.94 -1.14 6.72
C HIS A 2 -33.96 -2.32 6.86
N THR A 3 -32.67 -2.05 6.82
CA THR A 3 -31.66 -2.78 7.58
C THR A 3 -30.41 -1.89 7.82
N GLY A 4 -30.53 -0.83 8.61
CA GLY A 4 -29.42 0.05 8.95
C GLY A 4 -29.35 0.50 10.42
N ALA A 5 -30.33 0.11 11.25
CA ALA A 5 -30.49 0.72 12.57
C ALA A 5 -30.09 -0.19 13.75
N HIS A 6 -29.66 -1.44 13.52
CA HIS A 6 -29.34 -2.37 14.62
C HIS A 6 -27.88 -2.40 15.08
N SER A 7 -26.93 -1.88 14.28
CA SER A 7 -25.51 -1.89 14.68
C SER A 7 -25.15 -0.77 15.66
N ASP A 8 -25.79 0.39 15.53
CA ASP A 8 -25.44 1.55 16.36
C ASP A 8 -26.06 1.49 17.78
N ALA A 9 -27.20 0.84 17.92
CA ALA A 9 -27.87 0.67 19.22
C ALA A 9 -27.15 -0.35 20.12
N TRP A 10 -26.49 -1.34 19.54
CA TRP A 10 -25.67 -2.31 20.28
C TRP A 10 -24.39 -1.67 20.79
N TYR A 11 -23.74 -0.85 19.96
CA TYR A 11 -22.51 -0.10 20.30
C TYR A 11 -22.74 0.94 21.40
N ALA A 12 -23.94 1.54 21.46
CA ALA A 12 -24.30 2.53 22.47
C ALA A 12 -24.65 1.92 23.85
N LYS A 13 -25.22 0.71 23.89
CA LYS A 13 -25.60 0.05 25.14
C LYS A 13 -24.45 -0.59 25.91
N THR A 14 -23.36 -0.94 25.25
CA THR A 14 -22.15 -1.50 25.88
C THR A 14 -21.23 -0.40 26.47
N LYS A 15 -21.41 0.85 26.08
CA LYS A 15 -20.55 1.98 26.50
C LYS A 15 -20.65 2.38 27.99
N HIS A 16 -21.65 1.92 28.74
CA HIS A 16 -21.88 2.46 30.09
C HIS A 16 -21.63 1.52 31.27
N ARG A 17 -21.19 0.27 31.08
CA ARG A 17 -21.07 -0.68 32.21
C ARG A 17 -19.66 -1.14 32.59
N ALA A 18 -18.66 -0.94 31.76
CA ALA A 18 -17.33 -1.55 31.99
C ALA A 18 -16.21 -0.60 32.46
N TRP A 19 -16.41 0.72 32.40
CA TRP A 19 -15.32 1.69 32.72
C TRP A 19 -15.19 2.07 34.22
N HIS A 20 -16.03 1.54 35.12
CA HIS A 20 -16.04 1.94 36.52
C HIS A 20 -15.85 0.78 37.51
N ARG A 21 -14.93 -0.14 37.27
CA ARG A 21 -14.52 -1.05 38.34
C ARG A 21 -13.02 -1.32 38.39
N LYS A 22 -12.42 -0.55 39.33
CA LYS A 22 -11.25 -0.86 40.16
C LYS A 22 -9.89 -1.05 39.50
N GLY A 23 -9.03 -0.11 39.85
CA GLY A 23 -7.63 -0.37 40.15
C GLY A 23 -6.73 -0.56 38.95
N ASN A 24 -5.97 0.47 38.61
CA ASN A 24 -4.65 0.43 37.88
C ASN A 24 -4.35 -0.73 36.89
N ALA A 25 -5.31 -1.23 36.15
CA ALA A 25 -5.07 -2.04 35.00
C ALA A 25 -5.00 -1.11 33.79
N SER A 26 -3.82 -0.72 33.40
CA SER A 26 -3.65 0.11 32.21
C SER A 26 -3.20 -0.77 31.07
N LEU A 27 -4.03 -0.81 30.01
CA LEU A 27 -3.66 -1.37 28.72
C LEU A 27 -2.24 -0.89 28.36
N ASN A 28 -1.33 -1.81 28.11
CA ASN A 28 0.05 -1.48 27.76
C ASN A 28 0.39 -1.95 26.34
N ILE A 29 1.40 -1.32 25.76
CA ILE A 29 1.80 -1.58 24.39
C ILE A 29 2.26 -3.03 24.16
N LYS A 30 2.83 -3.69 25.19
CA LYS A 30 3.26 -5.09 25.06
C LYS A 30 2.05 -6.02 24.88
N GLN A 31 0.95 -5.77 25.62
CA GLN A 31 -0.31 -6.52 25.44
C GLN A 31 -0.84 -6.33 24.01
N ILE A 32 -0.81 -5.11 23.48
CA ILE A 32 -1.23 -4.83 22.11
C ILE A 32 -0.35 -5.56 21.10
N LYS A 33 0.98 -5.49 21.23
CA LYS A 33 1.93 -6.19 20.36
C LYS A 33 1.71 -7.71 20.37
N TYR A 34 1.54 -8.29 21.55
CA TYR A 34 1.27 -9.74 21.67
C TYR A 34 -0.08 -10.12 21.09
N PHE A 35 -1.11 -9.30 21.32
CA PHE A 35 -2.44 -9.54 20.77
C PHE A 35 -2.41 -9.54 19.22
N VAL A 36 -1.80 -8.53 18.61
CA VAL A 36 -1.66 -8.43 17.15
C VAL A 36 -0.90 -9.64 16.59
N SER A 37 0.18 -10.06 17.26
CA SER A 37 0.96 -11.23 16.85
C SER A 37 0.15 -12.53 16.95
N VAL A 38 -0.58 -12.75 18.06
CA VAL A 38 -1.46 -13.94 18.23
C VAL A 38 -2.58 -13.94 17.18
N ALA A 39 -3.21 -12.80 16.95
CA ALA A 39 -4.28 -12.66 15.96
C ALA A 39 -3.81 -12.98 14.52
N ASN A 40 -2.66 -12.49 14.14
CA ASN A 40 -2.10 -12.70 12.79
C ASN A 40 -1.55 -14.12 12.59
N ARG A 41 -1.04 -14.76 13.65
CA ARG A 41 -0.43 -16.09 13.58
C ARG A 41 -1.39 -17.25 13.90
N GLY A 42 -2.53 -16.94 14.50
CA GLY A 42 -3.47 -17.96 14.98
C GLY A 42 -2.89 -18.89 16.07
N SER A 43 -1.76 -18.51 16.71
CA SER A 43 -1.01 -19.39 17.61
C SER A 43 -0.23 -18.62 18.68
N LEU A 44 -0.45 -18.98 19.95
CA LEU A 44 0.32 -18.45 21.09
C LEU A 44 1.81 -18.82 21.00
N SER A 45 2.12 -20.03 20.55
CA SER A 45 3.50 -20.51 20.45
C SER A 45 4.29 -19.76 19.37
N SER A 46 3.64 -19.43 18.23
CA SER A 46 4.25 -18.64 17.18
C SER A 46 4.47 -17.19 17.61
N ALA A 47 3.51 -16.59 18.31
CA ALA A 47 3.65 -15.26 18.88
C ALA A 47 4.75 -15.20 19.95
N ALA A 48 4.82 -16.20 20.84
CA ALA A 48 5.86 -16.31 21.86
C ALA A 48 7.27 -16.34 21.26
N ARG A 49 7.43 -17.13 20.18
CA ARG A 49 8.71 -17.21 19.44
C ARG A 49 9.09 -15.88 18.79
N GLU A 50 8.11 -15.18 18.21
CA GLU A 50 8.32 -13.87 17.58
C GLU A 50 8.83 -12.82 18.58
N HIS A 51 8.30 -12.85 19.80
CA HIS A 51 8.64 -11.89 20.85
C HIS A 51 9.75 -12.36 21.80
N GLY A 52 10.31 -13.56 21.61
CA GLY A 52 11.39 -14.09 22.45
C GLY A 52 10.99 -14.35 23.91
N ILE A 53 9.71 -14.71 24.15
CA ILE A 53 9.18 -14.96 25.49
C ILE A 53 8.51 -16.34 25.59
N SER A 54 8.13 -16.77 26.80
CA SER A 54 7.44 -18.04 26.99
C SER A 54 5.98 -17.98 26.51
N VAL A 55 5.44 -19.14 26.11
CA VAL A 55 4.03 -19.29 25.73
C VAL A 55 3.09 -18.92 26.88
N GLN A 56 3.51 -19.26 28.11
CA GLN A 56 2.79 -18.92 29.34
C GLN A 56 2.69 -17.40 29.52
N ALA A 57 3.76 -16.65 29.22
CA ALA A 57 3.77 -15.19 29.32
C ALA A 57 2.79 -14.55 28.31
N VAL A 58 2.78 -15.04 27.07
CA VAL A 58 1.79 -14.56 26.06
C VAL A 58 0.39 -14.93 26.50
N SER A 59 0.14 -16.18 26.92
CA SER A 59 -1.18 -16.63 27.35
C SER A 59 -1.70 -15.81 28.54
N LYS A 60 -0.86 -15.54 29.53
CA LYS A 60 -1.20 -14.67 30.67
C LYS A 60 -1.54 -13.26 30.21
N SER A 61 -0.72 -12.69 29.35
CA SER A 61 -0.92 -11.34 28.81
C SER A 61 -2.25 -11.21 28.06
N MET A 62 -2.66 -12.26 27.30
CA MET A 62 -3.96 -12.27 26.63
C MET A 62 -5.11 -12.40 27.63
N ALA A 63 -4.97 -13.26 28.65
CA ALA A 63 -5.98 -13.39 29.70
C ALA A 63 -6.16 -12.08 30.50
N ASP A 64 -5.06 -11.39 30.82
CA ASP A 64 -5.11 -10.10 31.50
C ASP A 64 -5.81 -9.04 30.62
N LEU A 65 -5.55 -9.04 29.31
CA LEU A 65 -6.18 -8.14 28.34
C LEU A 65 -7.70 -8.42 28.23
N GLU A 66 -8.10 -9.68 28.10
CA GLU A 66 -9.50 -10.10 28.04
C GLU A 66 -10.24 -9.76 29.35
N PHE A 67 -9.57 -9.92 30.49
CA PHE A 67 -10.10 -9.53 31.80
C PHE A 67 -10.35 -8.02 31.90
N GLU A 68 -9.45 -7.18 31.37
CA GLU A 68 -9.63 -5.71 31.35
C GLU A 68 -10.85 -5.30 30.51
N PHE A 69 -11.07 -5.97 29.38
CA PHE A 69 -12.21 -5.70 28.50
C PHE A 69 -13.51 -6.36 28.99
N GLY A 70 -13.41 -7.31 29.95
CA GLY A 70 -14.55 -8.04 30.47
C GLY A 70 -15.19 -9.02 29.48
N GLU A 71 -14.54 -9.25 28.34
CA GLU A 71 -15.01 -10.13 27.28
C GLU A 71 -13.82 -10.82 26.58
N ASN A 72 -14.05 -12.01 26.05
CA ASN A 72 -13.03 -12.74 25.31
C ASN A 72 -12.79 -12.10 23.95
N LEU A 73 -11.51 -11.90 23.60
CA LEU A 73 -11.05 -11.45 22.28
C LEU A 73 -10.76 -12.65 21.37
N PHE A 74 -10.53 -13.82 21.95
CA PHE A 74 -10.26 -15.07 21.24
C PHE A 74 -11.22 -16.17 21.66
N ASP A 75 -11.69 -16.93 20.66
CA ASP A 75 -12.29 -18.25 20.86
C ASP A 75 -11.19 -19.31 20.75
N ARG A 76 -11.04 -20.13 21.79
CA ARG A 76 -10.09 -21.23 21.83
C ARG A 76 -10.83 -22.53 21.53
N SER A 77 -10.57 -23.11 20.37
CA SER A 77 -11.13 -24.39 19.97
C SER A 77 -10.04 -25.42 19.71
N HIS A 78 -10.43 -26.68 19.55
CA HIS A 78 -9.49 -27.75 19.12
C HIS A 78 -8.86 -27.49 17.75
N GLN A 79 -9.39 -26.54 16.97
CA GLN A 79 -8.89 -26.16 15.66
C GLN A 79 -7.93 -24.95 15.70
N GLY A 80 -7.67 -24.38 16.89
CA GLY A 80 -6.78 -23.23 17.05
C GLY A 80 -7.41 -22.03 17.75
N ILE A 81 -6.78 -20.88 17.58
CA ILE A 81 -7.21 -19.60 18.16
C ILE A 81 -7.84 -18.74 17.07
N VAL A 82 -9.11 -18.37 17.27
CA VAL A 82 -9.87 -17.55 16.31
C VAL A 82 -10.36 -16.29 17.03
N LEU A 83 -10.40 -15.17 16.33
CA LEU A 83 -10.91 -13.92 16.88
C LEU A 83 -12.43 -13.92 17.03
N THR A 84 -12.91 -13.49 18.19
CA THR A 84 -14.32 -13.15 18.40
C THR A 84 -14.72 -11.92 17.57
N PRO A 85 -16.01 -11.58 17.43
CA PRO A 85 -16.44 -10.32 16.81
C PRO A 85 -15.79 -9.09 17.47
N LEU A 86 -15.69 -9.07 18.81
CA LEU A 86 -14.97 -8.03 19.56
C LEU A 86 -13.47 -8.06 19.25
N GLY A 87 -12.85 -9.25 19.20
CA GLY A 87 -11.45 -9.43 18.83
C GLY A 87 -11.13 -8.87 17.44
N LYS A 88 -12.01 -9.05 16.46
CA LYS A 88 -11.85 -8.47 15.11
C LYS A 88 -11.90 -6.95 15.14
N ALA A 89 -12.86 -6.37 15.86
CA ALA A 89 -12.96 -4.92 16.02
C ALA A 89 -11.74 -4.34 16.76
N PHE A 90 -11.28 -5.04 17.80
CA PHE A 90 -10.09 -4.68 18.57
C PHE A 90 -8.83 -4.76 17.71
N LEU A 91 -8.68 -5.82 16.88
CA LEU A 91 -7.51 -5.99 16.01
C LEU A 91 -7.30 -4.78 15.09
N LYS A 92 -8.37 -4.24 14.52
CA LYS A 92 -8.28 -3.06 13.66
C LYS A 92 -7.62 -1.90 14.39
N LYS A 93 -8.06 -1.61 15.62
CA LYS A 93 -7.50 -0.51 16.42
C LYS A 93 -6.13 -0.83 17.04
N ALA A 94 -5.93 -2.06 17.48
CA ALA A 94 -4.65 -2.53 17.99
C ALA A 94 -3.53 -2.41 16.94
N THR A 95 -3.83 -2.72 15.69
CA THR A 95 -2.87 -2.58 14.58
C THR A 95 -2.51 -1.10 14.32
N GLU A 96 -3.49 -0.20 14.38
CA GLU A 96 -3.25 1.24 14.24
C GLU A 96 -2.33 1.76 15.38
N VAL A 97 -2.60 1.33 16.63
CA VAL A 97 -1.79 1.72 17.81
C VAL A 97 -0.38 1.14 17.74
N ASP A 98 -0.23 -0.14 17.37
CA ASP A 98 1.09 -0.79 17.22
C ASP A 98 1.93 -0.09 16.14
N SER A 99 1.30 0.28 15.02
CA SER A 99 1.95 1.07 13.97
C SER A 99 2.42 2.43 14.49
N SER A 100 1.54 3.19 15.15
CA SER A 100 1.89 4.51 15.71
C SER A 100 2.97 4.41 16.79
N PHE A 101 2.97 3.34 17.57
CA PHE A 101 4.01 3.14 18.60
C PHE A 101 5.37 2.81 17.97
N ARG A 102 5.40 2.00 16.91
CA ARG A 102 6.63 1.76 16.14
C ARG A 102 7.16 3.06 15.53
N GLU A 103 6.27 3.94 15.09
CA GLU A 103 6.63 5.26 14.62
C GLU A 103 7.33 6.10 15.70
N LEU A 104 6.87 6.02 16.96
CA LEU A 104 7.53 6.66 18.10
C LEU A 104 8.88 6.01 18.43
N GLU A 105 8.99 4.69 18.36
CA GLU A 105 10.26 3.98 18.54
C GLU A 105 11.32 4.45 17.52
N LEU A 106 10.91 4.63 16.26
CA LEU A 106 11.78 5.14 15.19
C LEU A 106 12.22 6.59 15.41
N ILE A 107 11.38 7.45 15.98
CA ILE A 107 11.77 8.82 16.37
C ILE A 107 12.88 8.78 17.44
N SER A 108 12.77 7.86 18.41
CA SER A 108 13.77 7.68 19.45
C SER A 108 15.14 7.22 18.90
N GLU A 109 15.14 6.38 17.88
CA GLU A 109 16.38 5.92 17.23
C GLU A 109 17.00 6.97 16.31
N SER A 110 16.21 7.94 15.85
CA SER A 110 16.66 9.00 14.92
C SER A 110 17.14 10.29 15.63
N CYS A 111 17.07 10.38 16.94
CA CYS A 111 17.46 11.58 17.68
C CYS A 111 18.95 11.93 17.62
N ASP A 112 19.83 11.01 17.20
CA ASP A 112 21.28 11.24 17.09
C ASP A 112 21.81 11.42 15.67
N GLU A 113 20.98 11.27 14.61
CA GLU A 113 21.42 11.49 13.25
C GLU A 113 20.59 12.60 12.58
N LYS A 114 21.30 13.48 11.84
CA LYS A 114 20.66 14.44 10.92
C LYS A 114 19.60 13.70 10.10
N PRO A 115 18.41 14.30 9.91
CA PRO A 115 17.33 13.61 9.17
C PRO A 115 17.87 13.12 7.83
N VAL A 116 17.91 11.81 7.70
CA VAL A 116 18.49 11.15 6.54
C VAL A 116 17.57 11.43 5.37
N LYS A 117 18.08 12.19 4.39
CA LYS A 117 17.35 12.59 3.20
C LYS A 117 17.29 11.40 2.25
N LEU A 118 16.09 10.89 2.00
CA LEU A 118 15.84 9.81 1.05
C LEU A 118 15.45 10.41 -0.31
N ARG A 119 16.20 10.10 -1.35
CA ARG A 119 15.95 10.56 -2.72
C ARG A 119 15.32 9.44 -3.53
N LEU A 120 14.05 9.59 -3.87
CA LEU A 120 13.29 8.62 -4.63
C LEU A 120 13.03 9.11 -6.05
N PHE A 121 13.09 8.21 -7.00
CA PHE A 121 12.74 8.48 -8.38
C PHE A 121 11.51 7.63 -8.75
N LEU A 122 10.41 8.29 -9.14
CA LEU A 122 9.20 7.63 -9.59
C LEU A 122 9.16 7.59 -11.11
N VAL A 123 9.01 6.40 -11.66
CA VAL A 123 8.79 6.23 -13.08
C VAL A 123 7.33 6.56 -13.41
N ALA A 124 7.12 7.55 -14.27
CA ALA A 124 5.80 7.99 -14.69
C ALA A 124 5.81 8.52 -16.12
N PRO A 125 4.67 8.42 -16.84
CA PRO A 125 4.54 8.95 -18.19
C PRO A 125 4.89 10.44 -18.30
N ALA A 126 5.56 10.83 -19.36
CA ALA A 126 6.06 12.21 -19.57
C ALA A 126 4.95 13.28 -19.64
N PHE A 127 3.70 12.91 -19.94
CA PHE A 127 2.58 13.84 -20.02
C PHE A 127 1.83 14.04 -18.69
N CYS A 128 2.25 13.38 -17.62
CA CYS A 128 1.66 13.55 -16.30
C CYS A 128 1.99 14.92 -15.69
N ASN A 129 1.13 15.40 -14.78
CA ASN A 129 1.43 16.60 -13.98
C ASN A 129 2.49 16.27 -12.91
N ASN A 130 3.74 16.32 -13.33
CA ASN A 130 4.86 15.90 -12.50
C ASN A 130 5.02 16.72 -11.20
N ALA A 131 4.61 18.00 -11.19
CA ALA A 131 4.71 18.83 -10.00
C ALA A 131 3.72 18.34 -8.90
N LYS A 132 2.46 18.07 -9.27
CA LYS A 132 1.45 17.56 -8.33
C LYS A 132 1.78 16.15 -7.88
N ALA A 133 2.19 15.27 -8.79
CA ALA A 133 2.59 13.91 -8.47
C ALA A 133 3.78 13.88 -7.50
N ARG A 134 4.81 14.71 -7.71
CA ARG A 134 5.94 14.83 -6.77
C ARG A 134 5.49 15.26 -5.38
N ALA A 135 4.68 16.31 -5.29
CA ALA A 135 4.19 16.81 -4.01
C ALA A 135 3.37 15.75 -3.25
N ASN A 136 2.47 15.04 -3.96
CA ASN A 136 1.66 13.99 -3.37
C ASN A 136 2.52 12.80 -2.90
N MET A 137 3.51 12.39 -3.69
CA MET A 137 4.41 11.29 -3.33
C MET A 137 5.32 11.67 -2.17
N ALA A 138 5.88 12.88 -2.16
CA ALA A 138 6.67 13.35 -1.03
C ALA A 138 5.84 13.34 0.26
N ALA A 139 4.64 13.92 0.24
CA ALA A 139 3.74 13.92 1.41
C ALA A 139 3.37 12.51 1.87
N PHE A 140 3.15 11.59 0.93
CA PHE A 140 2.88 10.19 1.26
C PHE A 140 4.07 9.51 1.95
N PHE A 141 5.27 9.66 1.43
CA PHE A 141 6.46 9.07 2.01
C PHE A 141 6.85 9.73 3.34
N ASP A 142 6.78 11.04 3.46
CA ASP A 142 7.03 11.76 4.71
C ASP A 142 6.09 11.27 5.82
N LYS A 143 4.81 11.08 5.48
CA LYS A 143 3.81 10.56 6.41
C LYS A 143 4.04 9.10 6.81
N HIS A 144 4.49 8.25 5.89
CA HIS A 144 4.55 6.80 6.11
C HIS A 144 5.94 6.26 6.43
N LEU A 145 7.00 6.98 6.07
CA LEU A 145 8.39 6.57 6.30
C LEU A 145 9.09 7.44 7.36
N HIS A 146 8.44 8.55 7.83
CA HIS A 146 9.04 9.51 8.75
C HIS A 146 10.45 9.99 8.33
N ALA A 147 10.72 9.97 7.03
CA ALA A 147 11.98 10.40 6.45
C ALA A 147 11.70 11.60 5.53
N ARG A 148 12.56 12.62 5.60
CA ARG A 148 12.48 13.72 4.64
C ARG A 148 12.77 13.19 3.24
N THR A 149 11.76 13.13 2.38
CA THR A 149 11.91 12.57 1.03
C THR A 149 12.00 13.67 -0.02
N GLU A 150 12.90 13.47 -0.97
CA GLU A 150 12.92 14.21 -2.24
C GLU A 150 12.48 13.26 -3.34
N THR A 151 11.44 13.64 -4.05
CA THR A 151 10.87 12.82 -5.13
C THR A 151 11.14 13.47 -6.48
N SER A 152 11.82 12.74 -7.36
CA SER A 152 11.95 13.05 -8.78
C SER A 152 10.99 12.16 -9.59
N ILE A 153 10.58 12.63 -10.77
CA ILE A 153 9.69 11.86 -11.65
C ILE A 153 10.24 11.99 -13.08
N GLY A 154 10.25 10.86 -13.78
CA GLY A 154 10.68 10.81 -15.16
C GLY A 154 10.56 9.40 -15.76
N THR A 155 11.22 9.19 -16.89
CA THR A 155 11.26 7.89 -17.56
C THR A 155 12.12 6.88 -16.80
N GLY A 156 11.92 5.58 -17.02
CA GLY A 156 12.70 4.54 -16.37
C GLY A 156 14.18 4.62 -16.69
N GLU A 157 14.57 4.93 -17.94
CA GLU A 157 15.98 5.10 -18.29
C GLU A 157 16.61 6.28 -17.56
N ALA A 158 15.91 7.42 -17.49
CA ALA A 158 16.38 8.57 -16.70
C ALA A 158 16.56 8.22 -15.22
N GLY A 159 15.66 7.40 -14.68
CA GLY A 159 15.75 6.87 -13.31
C GLY A 159 16.97 5.95 -13.11
N LEU A 160 17.24 5.04 -14.05
CA LEU A 160 18.42 4.19 -14.00
C LEU A 160 19.72 5.00 -14.09
N ASP A 161 19.74 6.04 -14.93
CA ASP A 161 20.89 6.95 -15.01
C ASP A 161 21.06 7.76 -13.73
N ALA A 162 19.96 8.19 -13.10
CA ALA A 162 19.98 8.85 -11.80
C ALA A 162 20.53 7.93 -10.69
N LEU A 163 20.18 6.64 -10.70
CA LEU A 163 20.77 5.65 -9.80
C LEU A 163 22.27 5.48 -10.01
N ARG A 164 22.72 5.33 -11.28
CA ARG A 164 24.14 5.21 -11.62
C ARG A 164 24.94 6.44 -11.22
N ALA A 165 24.36 7.63 -11.40
CA ALA A 165 24.96 8.89 -11.01
C ALA A 165 24.91 9.17 -9.49
N GLY A 166 24.24 8.32 -8.70
CA GLY A 166 24.04 8.54 -7.26
C GLY A 166 23.16 9.75 -6.94
N SER A 167 22.37 10.25 -7.90
CA SER A 167 21.46 11.37 -7.71
C SER A 167 20.10 10.96 -7.10
N CYS A 168 19.77 9.67 -7.08
CA CYS A 168 18.71 9.11 -6.30
C CYS A 168 19.16 7.82 -5.58
N ASP A 169 18.44 7.43 -4.53
CA ASP A 169 18.75 6.27 -3.70
C ASP A 169 17.97 5.03 -4.16
N ALA A 170 16.78 5.23 -4.70
CA ALA A 170 15.95 4.18 -5.24
C ALA A 170 15.01 4.69 -6.34
N LEU A 171 14.67 3.78 -7.25
CA LEU A 171 13.69 3.97 -8.30
C LEU A 171 12.44 3.17 -7.95
N ILE A 172 11.27 3.78 -8.02
CA ILE A 172 9.98 3.11 -7.84
C ILE A 172 9.43 2.75 -9.21
N THR A 173 9.22 1.44 -9.44
CA THR A 173 8.72 0.91 -10.71
C THR A 173 7.44 0.10 -10.53
N ILE A 174 6.71 -0.04 -11.62
CA ILE A 174 5.61 -0.99 -11.77
C ILE A 174 6.20 -2.25 -12.39
N GLY A 175 6.02 -3.38 -11.69
CA GLY A 175 6.65 -4.64 -12.07
C GLY A 175 8.13 -4.76 -11.70
N PRO A 176 8.65 -5.97 -11.71
CA PRO A 176 10.04 -6.24 -11.43
C PRO A 176 10.94 -5.80 -12.59
N LEU A 177 12.13 -5.34 -12.25
CA LEU A 177 13.19 -5.09 -13.22
C LEU A 177 14.27 -6.16 -13.05
N ASP A 178 14.44 -7.00 -14.05
CA ASP A 178 15.54 -7.96 -14.12
C ASP A 178 16.61 -7.42 -15.09
N ARG A 179 17.54 -6.65 -14.54
CA ARG A 179 18.70 -6.12 -15.27
C ARG A 179 19.99 -6.32 -14.46
N PRO A 180 21.09 -6.75 -15.09
CA PRO A 180 22.39 -6.87 -14.43
C PRO A 180 22.81 -5.55 -13.75
N GLY A 181 23.32 -5.65 -12.53
CA GLY A 181 23.80 -4.49 -11.77
C GLY A 181 22.74 -3.78 -10.93
N PHE A 182 21.49 -4.24 -10.95
CA PHE A 182 20.42 -3.71 -10.12
C PHE A 182 19.85 -4.79 -9.20
N ASP A 183 19.42 -4.36 -8.02
CA ASP A 183 18.62 -5.16 -7.10
C ASP A 183 17.16 -4.68 -7.19
N CYS A 184 16.23 -5.65 -7.23
CA CYS A 184 14.80 -5.39 -7.21
C CYS A 184 14.20 -5.88 -5.90
N PHE A 185 13.55 -4.98 -5.16
CA PHE A 185 12.84 -5.30 -3.93
C PHE A 185 11.33 -5.06 -4.11
N PRO A 186 10.48 -6.11 -4.03
CA PRO A 186 9.04 -5.95 -4.10
C PRO A 186 8.51 -5.27 -2.84
N MET A 187 7.78 -4.15 -2.99
CA MET A 187 7.17 -3.41 -1.90
C MET A 187 5.77 -3.91 -1.52
N GLY A 188 5.14 -4.66 -2.41
CA GLY A 188 3.76 -5.09 -2.32
C GLY A 188 3.03 -4.92 -3.64
N THR A 189 1.72 -4.93 -3.61
CA THR A 189 0.89 -4.77 -4.81
C THR A 189 -0.08 -3.60 -4.66
N VAL A 190 -0.48 -3.03 -5.78
CA VAL A 190 -1.48 -1.96 -5.88
C VAL A 190 -2.51 -2.33 -6.94
N PRO A 191 -3.76 -1.89 -6.82
CA PRO A 191 -4.75 -2.15 -7.86
C PRO A 191 -4.42 -1.37 -9.13
N ALA A 192 -4.72 -1.97 -10.29
CA ALA A 192 -4.78 -1.26 -11.54
C ALA A 192 -6.07 -0.45 -11.65
N GLY A 193 -6.03 0.59 -12.46
CA GLY A 193 -7.19 1.37 -12.84
C GLY A 193 -7.05 1.90 -14.26
N ILE A 194 -8.14 2.46 -14.76
CA ILE A 194 -8.20 3.07 -16.07
C ILE A 194 -8.25 4.58 -15.90
N CYS A 195 -7.22 5.24 -16.40
CA CYS A 195 -7.19 6.69 -16.49
C CYS A 195 -7.83 7.13 -17.81
N MET A 196 -8.80 8.01 -17.73
CA MET A 196 -9.53 8.55 -18.88
C MET A 196 -9.84 10.02 -18.70
N ALA A 197 -10.08 10.72 -19.80
CA ALA A 197 -10.51 12.11 -19.75
C ALA A 197 -11.84 12.26 -18.99
N ALA A 198 -12.04 13.36 -18.28
CA ALA A 198 -13.26 13.59 -17.49
C ALA A 198 -14.55 13.61 -18.33
N ASN A 199 -14.45 13.90 -19.63
CA ASN A 199 -15.54 13.88 -20.61
C ASN A 199 -15.70 12.53 -21.34
N HIS A 200 -14.94 11.51 -20.95
CA HIS A 200 -15.04 10.17 -21.53
C HIS A 200 -16.41 9.55 -21.20
N PRO A 201 -17.05 8.80 -22.13
CA PRO A 201 -18.35 8.18 -21.88
C PRO A 201 -18.40 7.30 -20.63
N LEU A 202 -17.32 6.61 -20.31
CA LEU A 202 -17.22 5.72 -19.14
C LEU A 202 -16.81 6.47 -17.83
N ALA A 203 -16.51 7.78 -17.89
CA ALA A 203 -15.95 8.51 -16.73
C ALA A 203 -16.91 8.66 -15.55
N ARG A 204 -18.21 8.35 -15.73
CA ARG A 204 -19.21 8.41 -14.67
C ARG A 204 -19.46 7.07 -13.98
N GLN A 205 -18.84 5.99 -14.46
CA GLN A 205 -18.99 4.67 -13.88
C GLN A 205 -18.17 4.53 -12.59
N ASN A 206 -18.61 3.65 -11.70
CA ASN A 206 -17.89 3.33 -10.46
C ASN A 206 -16.76 2.31 -10.69
N ALA A 207 -16.92 1.45 -11.71
CA ALA A 207 -15.93 0.50 -12.17
C ALA A 207 -16.15 0.22 -13.66
N VAL A 208 -15.13 -0.24 -14.37
CA VAL A 208 -15.15 -0.52 -15.80
C VAL A 208 -14.58 -1.90 -16.06
N SER A 209 -15.27 -2.72 -16.90
CA SER A 209 -14.77 -4.02 -17.34
C SER A 209 -13.90 -3.91 -18.59
N LEU A 210 -13.09 -4.95 -18.87
CA LEU A 210 -12.30 -5.03 -20.10
C LEU A 210 -13.19 -5.03 -21.35
N GLU A 211 -14.38 -5.65 -21.29
CA GLU A 211 -15.36 -5.67 -22.38
C GLU A 211 -15.85 -4.24 -22.72
N GLN A 212 -16.12 -3.44 -21.69
CA GLN A 212 -16.56 -2.04 -21.90
C GLN A 212 -15.46 -1.16 -22.51
N LEU A 213 -14.19 -1.57 -22.41
CA LEU A 213 -13.05 -0.87 -23.02
C LEU A 213 -12.85 -1.22 -24.50
N GLU A 214 -13.39 -2.33 -25.01
CA GLU A 214 -13.16 -2.78 -26.40
C GLU A 214 -13.38 -1.70 -27.47
N PRO A 215 -14.40 -0.81 -27.39
CA PRO A 215 -14.60 0.25 -28.39
C PRO A 215 -13.55 1.37 -28.34
N TYR A 216 -12.77 1.45 -27.24
CA TYR A 216 -11.85 2.55 -27.02
C TYR A 216 -10.41 2.15 -27.25
N ARG A 217 -9.59 3.11 -27.66
CA ARG A 217 -8.16 2.90 -27.84
C ARG A 217 -7.45 2.94 -26.49
N VAL A 218 -6.48 2.05 -26.32
CA VAL A 218 -5.59 2.07 -25.15
C VAL A 218 -4.24 2.64 -25.58
N ILE A 219 -3.80 3.68 -24.89
CA ILE A 219 -2.47 4.26 -25.09
C ILE A 219 -1.45 3.33 -24.44
N SER A 220 -0.52 2.83 -25.24
CA SER A 220 0.64 2.09 -24.74
C SER A 220 1.57 3.04 -23.99
N SER A 221 2.02 2.61 -22.83
CA SER A 221 3.03 3.33 -22.07
C SER A 221 4.44 3.22 -22.66
N ARG A 222 4.66 2.31 -23.62
CA ARG A 222 5.96 2.07 -24.27
C ARG A 222 6.55 3.32 -24.90
N THR A 223 5.72 4.17 -25.50
CA THR A 223 6.13 5.46 -26.08
C THR A 223 6.67 6.42 -25.01
N PHE A 224 6.20 6.29 -23.77
CA PHE A 224 6.57 7.15 -22.66
C PHE A 224 7.59 6.48 -21.76
N ASP A 225 7.42 5.18 -21.54
CA ASP A 225 8.29 4.38 -20.69
C ASP A 225 7.96 2.89 -20.77
N HIS A 226 8.87 2.09 -21.29
CA HIS A 226 8.70 0.63 -21.38
C HIS A 226 8.61 -0.06 -20.01
N PHE A 227 9.04 0.57 -18.91
CA PHE A 227 8.88 0.03 -17.56
C PHE A 227 7.42 -0.03 -17.12
N ASN A 228 6.57 0.88 -17.60
CA ASN A 228 5.15 0.91 -17.28
C ASN A 228 4.30 0.00 -18.19
N GLU A 229 4.90 -0.63 -19.19
CA GLU A 229 4.16 -1.47 -20.11
C GLU A 229 3.69 -2.81 -19.50
N SER A 230 4.30 -3.22 -18.39
CA SER A 230 3.97 -4.47 -17.71
C SER A 230 2.48 -4.62 -17.36
N ILE A 231 1.78 -3.54 -17.01
CA ILE A 231 0.33 -3.57 -16.75
C ILE A 231 -0.41 -3.90 -18.04
N LEU A 232 -0.09 -3.22 -19.13
CA LEU A 232 -0.76 -3.41 -20.41
C LEU A 232 -0.51 -4.81 -20.98
N VAL A 233 0.74 -5.30 -20.88
CA VAL A 233 1.10 -6.67 -21.32
C VAL A 233 0.27 -7.69 -20.55
N MET A 234 0.16 -7.57 -19.25
CA MET A 234 -0.63 -8.46 -18.40
C MET A 234 -2.10 -8.50 -18.82
N TYR A 235 -2.72 -7.34 -19.08
CA TYR A 235 -4.12 -7.31 -19.53
C TYR A 235 -4.32 -7.77 -20.96
N ARG A 236 -3.32 -7.65 -21.83
CA ARG A 236 -3.35 -8.28 -23.17
C ARG A 236 -3.36 -9.78 -23.09
N GLU A 237 -2.56 -10.37 -22.23
CA GLU A 237 -2.55 -11.81 -21.99
C GLU A 237 -3.90 -12.30 -21.42
N ASP A 238 -4.60 -11.48 -20.66
CA ASP A 238 -5.94 -11.77 -20.14
C ASP A 238 -7.09 -11.49 -21.12
N GLY A 239 -6.79 -11.15 -22.35
CA GLY A 239 -7.81 -10.99 -23.38
C GLY A 239 -8.32 -9.59 -23.63
N LEU A 240 -7.56 -8.54 -23.23
CA LEU A 240 -7.88 -7.15 -23.63
C LEU A 240 -7.90 -7.05 -25.16
N LYS A 241 -9.06 -6.72 -25.73
CA LYS A 241 -9.30 -6.62 -27.18
C LYS A 241 -9.22 -5.18 -27.70
N SER A 242 -9.14 -4.21 -26.83
CA SER A 242 -9.04 -2.78 -27.21
C SER A 242 -7.89 -2.54 -28.19
N PRO A 243 -8.08 -1.70 -29.22
CA PRO A 243 -6.99 -1.29 -30.10
C PRO A 243 -5.91 -0.52 -29.32
N ILE A 244 -4.66 -0.97 -29.44
CA ILE A 244 -3.54 -0.30 -28.78
C ILE A 244 -2.94 0.72 -29.73
N VAL A 245 -2.69 1.93 -29.21
CA VAL A 245 -2.04 3.03 -29.92
C VAL A 245 -0.77 3.45 -29.21
N GLU A 246 0.27 3.73 -30.00
CA GLU A 246 1.55 4.24 -29.53
C GLU A 246 1.79 5.65 -30.08
N PRO A 247 1.09 6.67 -29.56
CA PRO A 247 1.23 8.02 -30.06
C PRO A 247 2.60 8.60 -29.70
N LEU A 248 3.13 9.46 -30.54
CA LEU A 248 4.25 10.30 -30.15
C LEU A 248 3.86 11.18 -28.97
N ALA A 249 4.83 11.57 -28.14
CA ALA A 249 4.57 12.31 -26.90
C ALA A 249 3.71 13.57 -27.10
N PHE A 250 3.89 14.29 -28.22
CA PHE A 250 3.11 15.49 -28.55
C PHE A 250 1.67 15.20 -29.00
N ASP A 251 1.38 13.99 -29.52
CA ASP A 251 0.03 13.59 -29.95
C ASP A 251 -0.74 12.85 -28.84
N ALA A 252 -0.09 12.39 -27.81
CA ALA A 252 -0.72 11.66 -26.71
C ALA A 252 -1.88 12.44 -26.06
N PRO A 253 -1.77 13.75 -25.76
CA PRO A 253 -2.88 14.53 -25.24
C PRO A 253 -4.10 14.55 -26.17
N ARG A 254 -3.89 14.59 -27.48
CA ARG A 254 -4.98 14.53 -28.47
C ARG A 254 -5.67 13.17 -28.45
N GLN A 255 -4.91 12.07 -28.44
CA GLN A 255 -5.48 10.74 -28.34
C GLN A 255 -6.31 10.60 -27.06
N PHE A 256 -5.81 11.09 -25.93
CA PHE A 256 -6.44 11.02 -24.63
C PHE A 256 -7.70 11.89 -24.52
N TYR A 257 -7.58 13.20 -24.77
CA TYR A 257 -8.67 14.14 -24.52
C TYR A 257 -9.69 14.26 -25.65
N VAL A 258 -9.27 14.04 -26.90
CA VAL A 258 -10.12 14.25 -28.09
C VAL A 258 -10.62 12.94 -28.67
N LYS A 259 -9.76 11.91 -28.71
CA LYS A 259 -10.08 10.59 -29.27
C LYS A 259 -10.59 9.59 -28.24
N HIS A 260 -10.80 10.03 -27.00
CA HIS A 260 -11.25 9.19 -25.90
C HIS A 260 -10.42 7.92 -25.71
N ALA A 261 -9.12 8.01 -25.94
CA ALA A 261 -8.23 6.91 -25.60
C ALA A 261 -8.05 6.86 -24.07
N VAL A 262 -7.81 5.67 -23.55
CA VAL A 262 -7.62 5.40 -22.13
C VAL A 262 -6.20 4.91 -21.84
N CYS A 263 -5.77 4.99 -20.59
CA CYS A 263 -4.48 4.46 -20.14
C CYS A 263 -4.68 3.54 -18.95
N PHE A 264 -4.01 2.40 -18.94
CA PHE A 264 -3.84 1.60 -17.72
C PHE A 264 -2.82 2.27 -16.79
N MET A 265 -3.17 2.43 -15.53
CA MET A 265 -2.30 3.02 -14.50
C MET A 265 -2.53 2.34 -13.16
N VAL A 266 -1.60 2.53 -12.23
CA VAL A 266 -1.84 2.13 -10.84
C VAL A 266 -2.86 3.06 -10.18
N ASN A 267 -3.84 2.46 -9.52
CA ASN A 267 -4.93 3.19 -8.85
C ASN A 267 -4.58 3.41 -7.38
N ILE A 268 -3.73 4.39 -7.10
CA ILE A 268 -3.36 4.78 -5.73
C ILE A 268 -3.65 6.26 -5.51
N ALA A 269 -4.17 6.58 -4.33
CA ALA A 269 -4.59 7.94 -3.98
C ALA A 269 -3.50 9.02 -4.17
N PRO A 270 -2.22 8.81 -3.84
CA PRO A 270 -1.18 9.81 -4.05
C PRO A 270 -0.96 10.19 -5.51
N LEU A 271 -1.29 9.30 -6.45
CA LEU A 271 -1.15 9.54 -7.89
C LEU A 271 -2.45 10.03 -8.54
N GLY A 272 -3.54 10.13 -7.78
CA GLY A 272 -4.80 10.69 -8.26
C GLY A 272 -4.60 12.06 -8.90
N GLU A 273 -5.26 12.32 -10.04
CA GLU A 273 -5.17 13.57 -10.80
C GLU A 273 -3.78 13.88 -11.38
N MET A 274 -2.97 12.86 -11.66
CA MET A 274 -1.70 13.07 -12.38
C MET A 274 -1.91 13.70 -13.76
N LEU A 275 -3.04 13.44 -14.41
CA LEU A 275 -3.45 14.05 -15.67
C LEU A 275 -4.52 15.10 -15.41
N PRO A 276 -4.34 16.36 -15.86
CA PRO A 276 -5.37 17.39 -15.73
C PRO A 276 -6.68 16.95 -16.38
N ARG A 277 -7.83 17.25 -15.77
CA ARG A 277 -9.16 16.91 -16.29
C ARG A 277 -9.32 15.42 -16.65
N SER A 278 -8.71 14.56 -15.87
CA SER A 278 -8.87 13.09 -15.98
C SER A 278 -9.61 12.52 -14.77
N ARG A 279 -10.04 11.29 -14.92
CA ARG A 279 -10.56 10.46 -13.84
C ARG A 279 -9.87 9.11 -13.85
N MET A 280 -9.60 8.59 -12.67
CA MET A 280 -9.15 7.23 -12.46
C MET A 280 -10.37 6.41 -12.06
N ILE A 281 -10.70 5.39 -12.86
CA ILE A 281 -11.81 4.47 -12.60
C ILE A 281 -11.22 3.10 -12.30
N PRO A 282 -11.61 2.44 -11.21
CA PRO A 282 -11.16 1.08 -10.93
C PRO A 282 -11.67 0.11 -12.00
N LEU A 283 -10.97 -0.98 -12.21
CA LEU A 283 -11.48 -2.11 -12.98
C LEU A 283 -12.56 -2.85 -12.18
N ALA A 284 -13.49 -3.47 -12.87
CA ALA A 284 -14.47 -4.38 -12.28
C ALA A 284 -13.76 -5.53 -11.56
N SER A 285 -14.40 -6.09 -10.52
CA SER A 285 -13.75 -7.07 -9.63
C SER A 285 -13.23 -8.31 -10.36
N GLU A 286 -13.91 -8.73 -11.41
CA GLU A 286 -13.54 -9.86 -12.27
C GLU A 286 -12.27 -9.60 -13.10
N ASP A 287 -12.01 -8.34 -13.41
CA ASP A 287 -10.87 -7.90 -14.23
C ASP A 287 -9.74 -7.28 -13.36
N ALA A 288 -10.02 -7.01 -12.08
CA ALA A 288 -9.07 -6.35 -11.21
C ALA A 288 -7.86 -7.24 -10.89
N LYS A 289 -6.66 -6.70 -11.08
CA LYS A 289 -5.41 -7.38 -10.76
C LYS A 289 -4.56 -6.59 -9.80
N ALA A 290 -3.79 -7.33 -9.01
CA ALA A 290 -2.78 -6.80 -8.11
C ALA A 290 -1.48 -6.55 -8.89
N ILE A 291 -1.10 -5.29 -9.02
CA ILE A 291 0.09 -4.87 -9.76
C ILE A 291 1.26 -4.75 -8.80
N PRO A 292 2.37 -5.47 -9.01
CA PRO A 292 3.53 -5.37 -8.15
C PRO A 292 4.19 -4.00 -8.28
N LEU A 293 4.50 -3.37 -7.13
CA LEU A 293 5.39 -2.22 -7.02
C LEU A 293 6.75 -2.68 -6.53
N CYS A 294 7.80 -2.18 -7.16
CA CYS A 294 9.16 -2.55 -6.85
C CYS A 294 10.04 -1.32 -6.59
N LEU A 295 10.99 -1.48 -5.66
CA LEU A 295 12.12 -0.59 -5.50
C LEU A 295 13.32 -1.16 -6.21
N ILE A 296 13.91 -0.37 -7.09
CA ILE A 296 15.13 -0.73 -7.81
C ILE A 296 16.28 0.09 -7.22
N THR A 297 17.39 -0.56 -6.95
CA THR A 297 18.64 0.06 -6.45
C THR A 297 19.83 -0.49 -7.21
N LEU A 298 20.96 0.21 -7.17
CA LEU A 298 22.22 -0.36 -7.62
C LEU A 298 22.64 -1.50 -6.70
N LYS A 299 23.10 -2.59 -7.28
CA LYS A 299 23.64 -3.74 -6.55
C LYS A 299 24.86 -3.32 -5.73
N GLY A 300 24.80 -3.57 -4.44
CA GLY A 300 25.88 -3.26 -3.49
C GLY A 300 25.99 -1.79 -3.05
N ALA A 301 25.22 -0.85 -3.63
CA ALA A 301 25.30 0.58 -3.35
C ALA A 301 24.04 1.12 -2.64
N LYS A 302 23.70 0.52 -1.49
CA LYS A 302 22.53 0.97 -0.70
C LYS A 302 22.92 2.08 0.26
N SER A 303 22.33 3.27 0.11
CA SER A 303 22.52 4.38 1.06
C SER A 303 21.96 4.03 2.46
N PRO A 304 22.43 4.68 3.54
CA PRO A 304 21.85 4.50 4.87
C PRO A 304 20.35 4.78 4.89
N ALA A 305 19.90 5.84 4.20
CA ALA A 305 18.49 6.20 4.04
C ALA A 305 17.68 5.07 3.42
N TYR A 306 18.20 4.47 2.35
CA TYR A 306 17.55 3.35 1.70
C TYR A 306 17.47 2.11 2.61
N ARG A 307 18.54 1.80 3.35
CA ARG A 307 18.54 0.64 4.28
C ARG A 307 17.47 0.79 5.36
N SER A 308 17.33 1.98 5.94
CA SER A 308 16.27 2.27 6.92
C SER A 308 14.88 2.08 6.30
N MET A 309 14.65 2.62 5.10
CA MET A 309 13.39 2.42 4.36
C MET A 309 13.15 0.93 4.05
N GLU A 310 14.14 0.20 3.56
CA GLU A 310 14.03 -1.22 3.24
C GLU A 310 13.67 -2.06 4.47
N GLN A 311 14.25 -1.75 5.63
CA GLN A 311 13.92 -2.41 6.90
C GLN A 311 12.46 -2.17 7.29
N LEU A 312 11.97 -0.92 7.19
CA LEU A 312 10.58 -0.57 7.46
C LEU A 312 9.61 -1.30 6.52
N LEU A 313 9.91 -1.34 5.23
CA LEU A 313 9.11 -2.03 4.24
C LEU A 313 9.10 -3.55 4.47
N LYS A 314 10.24 -4.15 4.78
CA LYS A 314 10.35 -5.58 5.13
C LYS A 314 9.53 -5.93 6.37
N ALA A 315 9.49 -5.05 7.37
CA ALA A 315 8.68 -5.24 8.56
C ALA A 315 7.18 -5.21 8.21
N ARG A 316 6.75 -4.30 7.31
CA ARG A 316 5.34 -4.20 6.85
C ARG A 316 4.89 -5.36 5.97
N VAL A 317 5.73 -5.82 5.05
CA VAL A 317 5.42 -6.96 4.17
C VAL A 317 5.25 -8.25 4.98
N LYS A 318 6.00 -8.43 6.06
CA LYS A 318 5.83 -9.59 6.96
C LYS A 318 4.53 -9.57 7.75
N THR A 319 3.87 -8.42 7.87
CA THR A 319 2.62 -8.24 8.64
C THR A 319 1.36 -8.27 7.78
N GLN A 320 1.47 -8.29 6.44
CA GLN A 320 0.32 -8.53 5.57
C GLN A 320 0.11 -10.03 5.40
N PRO A 321 -1.07 -10.60 5.73
CA PRO A 321 -1.38 -11.97 5.39
C PRO A 321 -1.37 -12.09 3.85
N SER A 322 -0.69 -13.12 3.35
CA SER A 322 -0.78 -13.53 1.96
C SER A 322 -2.26 -13.74 1.62
N VAL A 323 -2.81 -12.86 0.80
CA VAL A 323 -4.10 -13.09 0.16
C VAL A 323 -3.84 -14.20 -0.86
N SER A 324 -4.18 -15.42 -0.44
CA SER A 324 -4.28 -16.59 -1.33
C SER A 324 -5.65 -16.59 -2.00
#